data_90c50fdc856b00090ca63a44952c0d29
#
_entry.id   90c50fdc856b00090ca63a44952c0d29
#
_cell.length_a   1.000
_cell.length_b   1.000
_cell.length_c   1.000
_cell.angle_alpha   90.00
_cell.angle_beta   90.00
_cell.angle_gamma   90.00
#
_symmetry.space_group_name_H-M   'P 1'
#
loop_
_entity.id
_entity.type
_entity.pdbx_description
1 polymer ?
#
loop_
_entity_poly.entity_id
_entity_poly.type
_entity_poly.pdbx_seq_one_letter_code
_entity_poly.pdbx_strand_id
1 'polypeptide(L)'
;DMKNEENAIEVRDVTKTFKVYYDKGTELKEKLLFWKRNRYENRVVLDHISFEVKKGEAIGLVGKNGCGKSTTLKMLTRIIYPNTGEIEMCGRVSSLIELGAGFHPDMSGRENIYTNAAIFGLTKKEIDERLEEIIAFSELEEFIDNPVRTYSSGMYTRLAFSVAINVDADILLI
;
A
#
# COMPACT_ATOMS: atom_id res chain seq x y z
N ASP A 1 4.59 -14.65 -17.11
CA ASP A 1 5.79 -14.07 -17.75
C ASP A 1 5.41 -12.74 -18.37
N MET A 2 6.11 -11.68 -17.97
CA MET A 2 5.90 -10.33 -18.50
C MET A 2 6.18 -10.33 -20.01
N LYS A 3 5.32 -9.64 -20.77
CA LYS A 3 5.46 -9.58 -22.24
C LYS A 3 6.67 -8.78 -22.68
N ASN A 4 7.19 -7.92 -21.82
CA ASN A 4 8.36 -7.09 -22.07
C ASN A 4 9.27 -7.08 -20.85
N GLU A 5 10.51 -7.56 -20.99
CA GLU A 5 11.51 -7.60 -19.93
C GLU A 5 11.97 -6.21 -19.46
N GLU A 6 11.71 -5.17 -20.23
CA GLU A 6 12.01 -3.78 -19.85
C GLU A 6 10.98 -3.18 -18.89
N ASN A 7 9.81 -3.79 -18.75
CA ASN A 7 8.74 -3.28 -17.91
C ASN A 7 8.93 -3.70 -16.45
N ALA A 8 8.69 -2.77 -15.54
CA ALA A 8 8.60 -3.03 -14.10
C ALA A 8 7.17 -3.41 -13.69
N ILE A 9 6.17 -2.80 -14.33
CA ILE A 9 4.76 -3.05 -14.09
C ILE A 9 4.04 -3.21 -15.43
N GLU A 10 3.21 -4.22 -15.53
CA GLU A 10 2.23 -4.38 -16.61
C GLU A 10 0.85 -4.57 -16.03
N VAL A 11 -0.07 -3.70 -16.38
CA VAL A 11 -1.50 -3.79 -16.06
C VAL A 11 -2.25 -4.03 -17.35
N ARG A 12 -2.97 -5.14 -17.44
CA ARG A 12 -3.63 -5.59 -18.66
C ARG A 12 -5.12 -5.78 -18.44
N ASP A 13 -5.91 -4.95 -19.09
CA ASP A 13 -7.38 -5.07 -19.16
C ASP A 13 -8.06 -5.25 -17.81
N VAL A 14 -7.64 -4.49 -16.81
CA VAL A 14 -8.09 -4.64 -15.43
C VAL A 14 -9.42 -3.93 -15.22
N THR A 15 -10.37 -4.67 -14.68
CA THR A 15 -11.67 -4.18 -14.23
C THR A 15 -11.84 -4.45 -12.74
N LYS A 16 -12.29 -3.45 -11.99
CA LYS A 16 -12.62 -3.55 -10.57
C LYS A 16 -13.98 -2.95 -10.29
N THR A 17 -14.84 -3.76 -9.67
CA THR A 17 -16.20 -3.39 -9.26
C THR A 17 -16.35 -3.58 -7.76
N PHE A 18 -17.05 -2.66 -7.11
CA PHE A 18 -17.45 -2.79 -5.72
C PHE A 18 -18.97 -2.85 -5.62
N LYS A 19 -19.46 -3.66 -4.68
CA LYS A 19 -20.88 -3.67 -4.32
C LYS A 19 -21.13 -2.55 -3.33
N VAL A 20 -21.99 -1.60 -3.70
CA VAL A 20 -22.45 -0.52 -2.82
C VAL A 20 -23.83 -0.92 -2.33
N TYR A 21 -23.98 -1.03 -1.01
CA TYR A 21 -25.28 -1.27 -0.37
C TYR A 21 -25.88 0.06 0.03
N TYR A 22 -27.11 0.32 -0.40
CA TYR A 22 -27.85 1.50 0.05
C TYR A 22 -28.28 1.32 1.50
N ASP A 23 -28.18 2.39 2.30
CA ASP A 23 -28.52 2.40 3.71
C ASP A 23 -29.93 1.87 3.97
N LYS A 24 -30.03 1.10 5.04
CA LYS A 24 -31.30 0.54 5.50
C LYS A 24 -32.15 1.65 6.06
N GLY A 25 -33.25 1.95 5.37
CA GLY A 25 -34.28 2.83 5.92
C GLY A 25 -34.72 2.36 7.29
N THR A 26 -34.86 3.31 8.22
CA THR A 26 -35.13 3.05 9.65
C THR A 26 -36.64 2.77 9.94
N GLU A 27 -37.52 2.73 8.95
CA GLU A 27 -38.94 2.53 9.16
C GLU A 27 -39.37 1.06 9.06
N LEU A 28 -40.21 0.64 10.02
CA LEU A 28 -40.72 -0.73 10.14
C LEU A 28 -41.46 -1.24 8.88
N LYS A 29 -42.01 -0.36 8.06
CA LYS A 29 -42.67 -0.70 6.79
C LYS A 29 -41.67 -1.14 5.72
N GLU A 30 -40.43 -0.66 5.75
CA GLU A 30 -39.37 -1.03 4.83
C GLU A 30 -38.79 -2.40 5.17
N LYS A 31 -38.83 -2.81 6.45
CA LYS A 31 -38.37 -4.15 6.87
C LYS A 31 -39.21 -5.30 6.27
N LEU A 32 -40.47 -5.09 5.99
CA LEU A 32 -41.35 -6.09 5.34
C LEU A 32 -41.10 -6.19 3.82
N LEU A 33 -40.69 -5.09 3.20
CA LEU A 33 -40.27 -5.07 1.78
C LEU A 33 -38.85 -5.58 1.55
N PHE A 34 -38.06 -5.63 2.63
CA PHE A 34 -36.64 -5.99 2.60
C PHE A 34 -36.37 -7.46 2.22
N TRP A 35 -37.33 -8.33 2.40
CA TRP A 35 -37.21 -9.75 2.04
C TRP A 35 -37.17 -10.01 0.52
N LYS A 36 -37.48 -9.00 -0.30
CA LYS A 36 -37.52 -9.14 -1.76
C LYS A 36 -36.43 -8.42 -2.54
N ARG A 37 -35.59 -7.61 -1.93
CA ARG A 37 -34.57 -6.86 -2.66
C ARG A 37 -33.32 -6.57 -1.81
N ASN A 38 -32.31 -7.44 -1.88
CA ASN A 38 -30.93 -7.03 -1.65
C ASN A 38 -30.58 -6.01 -2.74
N ARG A 39 -30.86 -4.73 -2.50
CA ARG A 39 -30.48 -3.66 -3.40
C ARG A 39 -29.00 -3.36 -3.17
N TYR A 40 -28.14 -3.95 -3.96
CA TYR A 40 -26.77 -3.51 -4.14
C TYR A 40 -26.63 -2.98 -5.56
N GLU A 41 -25.85 -1.96 -5.72
CA GLU A 41 -25.41 -1.46 -7.00
C GLU A 41 -23.95 -1.87 -7.20
N ASN A 42 -23.63 -2.43 -8.36
CA ASN A 42 -22.27 -2.69 -8.75
C ASN A 42 -21.67 -1.39 -9.29
N ARG A 43 -20.76 -0.79 -8.54
CA ARG A 43 -20.03 0.38 -8.97
C ARG A 43 -18.71 -0.03 -9.61
N VAL A 44 -18.58 0.21 -10.89
CA VAL A 44 -17.32 0.03 -11.62
C VAL A 44 -16.40 1.19 -11.27
N VAL A 45 -15.27 0.89 -10.64
CA VAL A 45 -14.25 1.90 -10.26
C VAL A 45 -13.14 1.94 -11.29
N LEU A 46 -12.74 0.78 -11.81
CA LEU A 46 -11.80 0.65 -12.92
C LEU A 46 -12.46 -0.15 -14.03
N ASP A 47 -12.40 0.35 -15.25
CA ASP A 47 -13.05 -0.24 -16.40
C ASP A 47 -12.03 -0.45 -17.51
N HIS A 48 -11.62 -1.71 -17.71
CA HIS A 48 -10.68 -2.14 -18.75
C HIS A 48 -9.42 -1.27 -18.84
N ILE A 49 -8.76 -1.06 -17.69
CA ILE A 49 -7.55 -0.23 -17.60
C ILE A 49 -6.33 -1.05 -17.98
N SER A 50 -5.53 -0.46 -18.87
CA SER A 50 -4.24 -1.01 -19.29
C SER A 50 -3.17 0.06 -19.30
N PHE A 51 -2.03 -0.23 -18.70
CA PHE A 51 -0.83 0.60 -18.77
C PHE A 51 0.43 -0.19 -18.42
N GLU A 52 1.56 0.36 -18.78
CA GLU A 52 2.88 -0.19 -18.51
C GLU A 52 3.76 0.86 -17.84
N VAL A 53 4.65 0.41 -16.96
CA VAL A 53 5.70 1.23 -16.37
C VAL A 53 7.03 0.56 -16.62
N LYS A 54 7.93 1.25 -17.29
CA LYS A 54 9.28 0.75 -17.56
C LYS A 54 10.16 0.86 -16.34
N LYS A 55 11.19 0.02 -16.27
CA LYS A 55 12.22 0.10 -15.23
C LYS A 55 12.88 1.49 -15.24
N GLY A 56 12.97 2.11 -14.06
CA GLY A 56 13.52 3.46 -13.91
C GLY A 56 12.57 4.60 -14.29
N GLU A 57 11.36 4.31 -14.72
CA GLU A 57 10.33 5.30 -15.04
C GLU A 57 9.52 5.69 -13.81
N ALA A 58 9.14 6.97 -13.71
CA ALA A 58 8.20 7.47 -12.73
C ALA A 58 6.92 7.90 -13.43
N ILE A 59 5.78 7.44 -12.93
CA ILE A 59 4.46 7.86 -13.40
C ILE A 59 3.62 8.39 -12.26
N GLY A 60 2.72 9.33 -12.56
CA GLY A 60 1.75 9.87 -11.63
C GLY A 60 0.33 9.46 -11.99
N LEU A 61 -0.46 9.12 -10.99
CA LEU A 61 -1.91 8.93 -11.12
C LEU A 61 -2.60 10.23 -10.73
N VAL A 62 -3.24 10.88 -11.69
CA VAL A 62 -3.90 12.17 -11.49
C VAL A 62 -5.40 12.02 -11.75
N GLY A 63 -6.20 12.63 -10.91
CA GLY A 63 -7.65 12.62 -11.04
C GLY A 63 -8.35 13.12 -9.79
N LYS A 64 -9.67 13.26 -9.87
CA LYS A 64 -10.51 13.63 -8.73
C LYS A 64 -10.60 12.50 -7.71
N ASN A 65 -10.94 12.82 -6.46
CA ASN A 65 -11.24 11.82 -5.44
C ASN A 65 -12.34 10.86 -5.93
N GLY A 66 -12.10 9.55 -5.74
CA GLY A 66 -13.04 8.51 -6.18
C GLY A 66 -12.92 8.07 -7.63
N CYS A 67 -11.91 8.54 -8.39
CA CYS A 67 -11.67 8.12 -9.78
C CYS A 67 -10.89 6.81 -9.92
N GLY A 68 -10.51 6.16 -8.83
CA GLY A 68 -9.83 4.87 -8.84
C GLY A 68 -8.32 4.91 -8.56
N LYS A 69 -7.74 6.07 -8.20
CA LYS A 69 -6.31 6.18 -7.86
C LYS A 69 -5.92 5.26 -6.71
N SER A 70 -6.61 5.37 -5.57
CA SER A 70 -6.37 4.53 -4.39
C SER A 70 -6.65 3.07 -4.66
N THR A 71 -7.67 2.76 -5.46
CA THR A 71 -8.00 1.39 -5.86
C THR A 71 -6.87 0.80 -6.70
N THR A 72 -6.32 1.55 -7.64
CA THR A 72 -5.18 1.12 -8.46
C THR A 72 -3.95 0.85 -7.59
N LEU A 73 -3.61 1.76 -6.68
CA LEU A 73 -2.47 1.58 -5.76
C LEU A 73 -2.65 0.36 -4.85
N LYS A 74 -3.86 0.14 -4.32
CA LYS A 74 -4.15 -1.05 -3.50
C LYS A 74 -4.06 -2.36 -4.28
N MET A 75 -4.39 -2.37 -5.56
CA MET A 75 -4.18 -3.54 -6.41
C MET A 75 -2.71 -3.78 -6.71
N LEU A 76 -1.93 -2.74 -6.97
CA LEU A 76 -0.48 -2.85 -7.16
C LEU A 76 0.24 -3.34 -5.89
N THR A 77 -0.26 -3.00 -4.70
CA THR A 77 0.24 -3.52 -3.42
C THR A 77 -0.35 -4.88 -3.04
N ARG A 78 -1.22 -5.46 -3.86
CA ARG A 78 -1.93 -6.72 -3.62
C ARG A 78 -2.81 -6.75 -2.37
N ILE A 79 -3.24 -5.59 -1.89
CA ILE A 79 -4.25 -5.46 -0.82
C ILE A 79 -5.62 -5.89 -1.33
N ILE A 80 -5.93 -5.54 -2.58
CA ILE A 80 -7.13 -5.97 -3.30
C ILE A 80 -6.75 -6.56 -4.66
N TYR A 81 -7.63 -7.39 -5.21
CA TYR A 81 -7.41 -8.04 -6.51
C TYR A 81 -8.40 -7.52 -7.55
N PRO A 82 -8.02 -7.50 -8.84
CA PRO A 82 -8.95 -7.17 -9.92
C PRO A 82 -10.05 -8.23 -10.04
N ASN A 83 -11.22 -7.84 -10.54
CA ASN A 83 -12.27 -8.78 -10.91
C ASN A 83 -11.92 -9.50 -12.22
N THR A 84 -11.38 -8.77 -13.19
CA THR A 84 -10.86 -9.31 -14.45
C THR A 84 -9.57 -8.61 -14.81
N GLY A 85 -8.81 -9.18 -15.72
CA GLY A 85 -7.51 -8.69 -16.15
C GLY A 85 -6.38 -9.19 -15.27
N GLU A 86 -5.18 -8.75 -15.59
CA GLU A 86 -3.94 -9.21 -14.97
C GLU A 86 -3.04 -8.04 -14.61
N ILE A 87 -2.32 -8.19 -13.50
CA ILE A 87 -1.27 -7.28 -13.07
C ILE A 87 -0.01 -8.11 -12.82
N GLU A 88 1.06 -7.75 -13.53
CA GLU A 88 2.38 -8.34 -13.32
C GLU A 88 3.38 -7.26 -12.90
N MET A 89 4.22 -7.59 -11.94
CA MET A 89 5.29 -6.72 -11.47
C MET A 89 6.59 -7.50 -11.39
N CYS A 90 7.69 -6.87 -11.80
CA CYS A 90 9.03 -7.44 -11.76
C CYS A 90 9.83 -6.75 -10.65
N GLY A 91 10.25 -7.51 -9.66
CA GLY A 91 11.09 -7.02 -8.59
C GLY A 91 10.38 -6.80 -7.26
N ARG A 92 11.11 -6.17 -6.34
CA ARG A 92 10.63 -5.89 -4.98
C ARG A 92 9.81 -4.61 -4.97
N VAL A 93 8.60 -4.69 -4.42
CA VAL A 93 7.67 -3.55 -4.31
C VAL A 93 7.72 -2.98 -2.90
N SER A 94 7.88 -1.67 -2.78
CA SER A 94 7.70 -0.92 -1.55
C SER A 94 6.58 0.10 -1.73
N SER A 95 5.77 0.30 -0.70
CA SER A 95 4.65 1.25 -0.75
C SER A 95 4.60 2.14 0.49
N LEU A 96 4.43 3.44 0.29
CA LEU A 96 4.19 4.37 1.39
C LEU A 96 2.78 4.22 2.00
N ILE A 97 1.88 3.46 1.37
CA ILE A 97 0.61 3.06 1.99
C ILE A 97 0.86 2.21 3.24
N GLU A 98 1.95 1.42 3.25
CA GLU A 98 2.38 0.58 4.38
C GLU A 98 3.32 1.30 5.35
N LEU A 99 3.38 2.63 5.29
CA LEU A 99 4.25 3.43 6.13
C LEU A 99 3.97 3.17 7.62
N GLY A 100 4.97 2.69 8.35
CA GLY A 100 4.82 2.32 9.75
C GLY A 100 4.02 1.05 10.01
N ALA A 101 3.71 0.25 8.99
CA ALA A 101 3.04 -1.03 9.16
C ALA A 101 3.84 -1.95 10.09
N GLY A 102 3.16 -2.56 11.06
CA GLY A 102 3.77 -3.41 12.07
C GLY A 102 4.49 -2.68 13.20
N PHE A 103 4.47 -1.35 13.24
CA PHE A 103 5.02 -0.60 14.35
C PHE A 103 4.26 -0.90 15.63
N HIS A 104 5.00 -1.27 16.66
CA HIS A 104 4.46 -1.54 18.00
C HIS A 104 4.83 -0.40 18.96
N PRO A 105 3.86 0.24 19.62
CA PRO A 105 4.09 1.42 20.45
C PRO A 105 5.11 1.22 21.58
N ASP A 106 5.12 0.03 22.20
CA ASP A 106 5.97 -0.28 23.33
C ASP A 106 7.39 -0.74 22.95
N MET A 107 7.62 -1.00 21.67
CA MET A 107 8.93 -1.35 21.14
C MET A 107 9.74 -0.09 20.77
N SER A 108 11.07 -0.21 20.82
CA SER A 108 11.97 0.85 20.43
C SER A 108 11.89 1.15 18.93
N GLY A 109 12.42 2.31 18.51
CA GLY A 109 12.56 2.62 17.11
C GLY A 109 13.41 1.59 16.37
N ARG A 110 14.49 1.13 16.97
CA ARG A 110 15.38 0.08 16.43
C ARG A 110 14.63 -1.22 16.16
N GLU A 111 13.86 -1.70 17.12
CA GLU A 111 13.04 -2.91 16.98
C GLU A 111 11.96 -2.75 15.92
N ASN A 112 11.34 -1.59 15.85
CA ASN A 112 10.32 -1.28 14.84
C ASN A 112 10.90 -1.19 13.42
N ILE A 113 12.14 -0.80 13.24
CA ILE A 113 12.84 -0.88 11.95
C ILE A 113 12.85 -2.33 11.46
N TYR A 114 13.21 -3.27 12.30
CA TYR A 114 13.23 -4.69 11.93
C TYR A 114 11.85 -5.20 11.54
N THR A 115 10.83 -4.88 12.32
CA THR A 115 9.45 -5.31 12.05
C THR A 115 8.93 -4.74 10.74
N ASN A 116 9.12 -3.45 10.51
CA ASN A 116 8.64 -2.79 9.30
C ASN A 116 9.42 -3.22 8.05
N ALA A 117 10.74 -3.31 8.13
CA ALA A 117 11.57 -3.77 7.01
C ALA A 117 11.28 -5.24 6.64
N ALA A 118 10.95 -6.08 7.62
CA ALA A 118 10.53 -7.45 7.36
C ALA A 118 9.20 -7.52 6.59
N ILE A 119 8.28 -6.60 6.84
CA ILE A 119 7.03 -6.48 6.08
C ILE A 119 7.34 -6.11 4.61
N PHE A 120 8.36 -5.29 4.36
CA PHE A 120 8.84 -5.01 3.01
C PHE A 120 9.61 -6.17 2.37
N GLY A 121 9.76 -7.29 3.07
CA GLY A 121 10.38 -8.51 2.55
C GLY A 121 11.89 -8.61 2.74
N LEU A 122 12.52 -7.75 3.57
CA LEU A 122 13.93 -7.89 3.90
C LEU A 122 14.16 -9.02 4.88
N THR A 123 15.25 -9.74 4.66
CA THR A 123 15.76 -10.70 5.64
C THR A 123 16.45 -9.97 6.81
N LYS A 124 16.60 -10.64 7.94
CA LYS A 124 17.32 -10.07 9.09
C LYS A 124 18.74 -9.61 8.71
N LYS A 125 19.44 -10.39 7.89
CA LYS A 125 20.78 -10.03 7.42
C LYS A 125 20.79 -8.74 6.60
N GLU A 126 19.84 -8.60 5.66
CA GLU A 126 19.72 -7.39 4.85
C GLU A 126 19.39 -6.16 5.73
N ILE A 127 18.57 -6.33 6.77
CA ILE A 127 18.26 -5.26 7.71
C ILE A 127 19.50 -4.89 8.53
N ASP A 128 20.23 -5.86 9.06
CA ASP A 128 21.48 -5.64 9.81
C ASP A 128 22.50 -4.81 9.00
N GLU A 129 22.62 -5.09 7.72
CA GLU A 129 23.53 -4.40 6.80
C GLU A 129 23.13 -2.93 6.56
N ARG A 130 21.87 -2.58 6.70
CA ARG A 130 21.31 -1.24 6.40
C ARG A 130 20.90 -0.46 7.64
N LEU A 131 20.93 -1.07 8.80
CA LEU A 131 20.36 -0.50 10.02
C LEU A 131 20.94 0.86 10.35
N GLU A 132 22.26 1.00 10.31
CA GLU A 132 22.92 2.27 10.62
C GLU A 132 22.57 3.37 9.61
N GLU A 133 22.42 3.03 8.34
CA GLU A 133 22.01 3.97 7.31
C GLU A 133 20.56 4.43 7.50
N ILE A 134 19.67 3.51 7.84
CA ILE A 134 18.27 3.82 8.15
C ILE A 134 18.18 4.75 9.35
N ILE A 135 18.91 4.45 10.42
CA ILE A 135 18.94 5.26 11.64
C ILE A 135 19.49 6.66 11.34
N ALA A 136 20.62 6.75 10.64
CA ALA A 136 21.22 8.04 10.27
C ALA A 136 20.29 8.88 9.39
N PHE A 137 19.61 8.27 8.42
CA PHE A 137 18.65 8.95 7.57
C PHE A 137 17.45 9.49 8.36
N SER A 138 17.02 8.76 9.39
CA SER A 138 15.90 9.19 10.25
C SER A 138 16.25 10.38 11.14
N GLU A 139 17.52 10.63 11.40
CA GLU A 139 18.02 11.63 12.36
C GLU A 139 17.48 11.40 13.79
N LEU A 140 17.25 10.15 14.16
CA LEU A 140 16.67 9.76 15.46
C LEU A 140 17.66 8.98 16.34
N GLU A 141 18.96 9.12 16.12
CA GLU A 141 20.00 8.37 16.83
C GLU A 141 19.84 8.45 18.34
N GLU A 142 19.52 9.63 18.86
CA GLU A 142 19.37 9.86 20.31
C GLU A 142 18.12 9.18 20.88
N PHE A 143 17.10 8.90 20.05
CA PHE A 143 15.80 8.38 20.47
C PHE A 143 15.56 6.94 19.99
N ILE A 144 16.49 6.36 19.26
CA ILE A 144 16.26 5.10 18.55
C ILE A 144 15.96 3.92 19.48
N ASP A 145 16.49 3.95 20.70
CA ASP A 145 16.28 2.92 21.70
C ASP A 145 15.12 3.22 22.66
N ASN A 146 14.43 4.36 22.46
CA ASN A 146 13.23 4.71 23.20
C ASN A 146 11.98 4.10 22.58
N PRO A 147 10.93 3.79 23.38
CA PRO A 147 9.66 3.30 22.84
C PRO A 147 9.02 4.31 21.86
N VAL A 148 8.52 3.79 20.76
CA VAL A 148 7.94 4.64 19.69
C VAL A 148 6.70 5.42 20.18
N ARG A 149 5.98 4.91 21.20
CA ARG A 149 4.88 5.68 21.82
C ARG A 149 5.29 7.03 22.37
N THR A 150 6.59 7.24 22.63
CA THR A 150 7.14 8.52 23.12
C THR A 150 7.52 9.48 21.99
N TYR A 151 7.44 9.02 20.74
CA TYR A 151 7.79 9.82 19.59
C TYR A 151 6.70 10.86 19.27
N SER A 152 7.09 12.02 18.77
CA SER A 152 6.15 12.92 18.10
C SER A 152 5.65 12.30 16.80
N SER A 153 4.55 12.81 16.26
CA SER A 153 4.04 12.36 14.96
C SER A 153 5.06 12.55 13.84
N GLY A 154 5.84 13.63 13.89
CA GLY A 154 6.92 13.88 12.94
C GLY A 154 8.07 12.88 13.06
N MET A 155 8.48 12.52 14.27
CA MET A 155 9.50 11.50 14.53
C MET A 155 9.04 10.12 14.04
N TYR A 156 7.80 9.76 14.34
CA TYR A 156 7.19 8.51 13.88
C TYR A 156 7.19 8.41 12.35
N THR A 157 6.70 9.43 11.69
CA THR A 157 6.64 9.48 10.21
C THR A 157 8.04 9.44 9.60
N ARG A 158 9.00 10.15 10.19
CA ARG A 158 10.39 10.16 9.73
C ARG A 158 11.04 8.79 9.82
N LEU A 159 10.82 8.07 10.93
CA LEU A 159 11.32 6.70 11.08
C LEU A 159 10.72 5.77 10.02
N ALA A 160 9.41 5.78 9.88
CA ALA A 160 8.71 4.96 8.90
C ALA A 160 9.15 5.25 7.46
N PHE A 161 9.30 6.52 7.11
CA PHE A 161 9.79 6.96 5.80
C PHE A 161 11.24 6.51 5.54
N SER A 162 12.10 6.58 6.57
CA SER A 162 13.49 6.14 6.48
C SER A 162 13.61 4.66 6.16
N VAL A 163 12.75 3.83 6.75
CA VAL A 163 12.70 2.40 6.41
C VAL A 163 12.26 2.22 4.96
N ALA A 164 11.17 2.85 4.56
CA ALA A 164 10.60 2.70 3.22
C ALA A 164 11.57 3.10 2.10
N ILE A 165 12.33 4.17 2.29
CA ILE A 165 13.31 4.64 1.29
C ILE A 165 14.57 3.77 1.24
N ASN A 166 15.02 3.27 2.38
CA ASN A 166 16.25 2.47 2.46
C ASN A 166 16.04 0.98 2.19
N VAL A 167 14.84 0.57 1.89
CA VAL A 167 14.56 -0.73 1.28
C VAL A 167 14.94 -0.62 -0.19
N ASP A 168 15.83 -1.46 -0.70
CA ASP A 168 16.14 -1.51 -2.15
C ASP A 168 14.91 -2.04 -2.89
N ALA A 169 13.94 -1.19 -3.08
CA ALA A 169 12.77 -1.51 -3.85
C ALA A 169 13.02 -1.23 -5.33
N ASP A 170 12.69 -2.20 -6.18
CA ASP A 170 12.68 -2.01 -7.64
C ASP A 170 11.49 -1.14 -8.07
N ILE A 171 10.44 -1.18 -7.26
CA ILE A 171 9.19 -0.45 -7.49
C ILE A 171 8.80 0.27 -6.19
N LEU A 172 8.69 1.59 -6.26
CA LEU A 172 8.22 2.44 -5.16
C LEU A 172 6.85 3.04 -5.50
N LEU A 173 5.85 2.75 -4.66
CA LEU A 173 4.49 3.28 -4.78
C LEU A 173 4.29 4.38 -3.72
N ILE A 174 3.93 5.58 -4.16
CA ILE A 174 3.79 6.78 -3.32
C ILE A 174 2.35 7.29 -3.36
#